data_abe5a1f1b340350204fa47853504e1d5
#
_entry.id   abe5a1f1b340350204fa47853504e1d5
#
_cell.length_a   1.000
_cell.length_b   1.000
_cell.length_c   1.000
_cell.angle_alpha   90.00
_cell.angle_beta   90.00
_cell.angle_gamma   90.00
#
_symmetry.space_group_name_H-M   'P 1'
#
loop_
_entity.id
_entity.type
_entity.pdbx_description
1 polymer ?
#
loop_
_entity_poly.entity_id
_entity_poly.type
_entity_poly.pdbx_seq_one_letter_code
_entity_poly.pdbx_strand_id
1 'polypeptide(L)'
;LLHVSIRKVENEDDYRNIHSKIIIANHPSLLDFVYIMSLVPNSTCIVRGGLTKTPLRGVIKQAYITNTTTFEDMCVECKKLTDMGCNVIIFPEGTRTPRHGKNNYKKGAARIALYCGCDVQPIFIGGSDKYGLGKHDPLWSYNHVEPYLYDFKKLPVISIDEYKDLSEPIAAKRLTDKMEQVLNSAGDDY
;
A
#
# COMPACT_ATOMS: atom_id res chain seq x y z
N LEU A 1 10.53 -2.93 23.96
CA LEU A 1 11.15 -2.69 22.66
C LEU A 1 10.60 -3.72 21.68
N LEU A 2 10.00 -3.26 20.59
CA LEU A 2 9.48 -4.13 19.53
C LEU A 2 10.65 -4.94 18.95
N HIS A 3 10.65 -6.26 19.12
CA HIS A 3 11.57 -7.15 18.46
C HIS A 3 11.19 -7.26 16.96
N VAL A 4 11.39 -6.19 16.22
CA VAL A 4 11.31 -6.20 14.75
C VAL A 4 12.65 -6.70 14.26
N SER A 5 12.74 -7.94 13.88
CA SER A 5 14.05 -8.51 13.72
C SER A 5 14.47 -8.85 12.31
N ILE A 6 13.60 -9.12 11.38
CA ILE A 6 14.07 -9.53 10.03
C ILE A 6 13.14 -8.96 8.95
N ARG A 7 13.73 -8.20 8.06
CA ARG A 7 13.19 -7.84 6.78
C ARG A 7 13.82 -8.77 5.74
N LYS A 8 13.03 -9.63 5.13
CA LYS A 8 13.45 -10.42 3.98
C LYS A 8 12.95 -9.73 2.72
N VAL A 9 13.85 -9.44 1.81
CA VAL A 9 13.55 -8.79 0.54
C VAL A 9 14.35 -9.50 -0.54
N GLU A 10 13.67 -10.10 -1.50
CA GLU A 10 14.31 -10.64 -2.70
C GLU A 10 14.68 -9.48 -3.62
N ASN A 11 15.94 -9.42 -4.06
CA ASN A 11 16.45 -8.42 -5.01
C ASN A 11 16.08 -6.98 -4.62
N GLU A 12 16.61 -6.46 -3.52
CA GLU A 12 16.32 -5.12 -3.02
C GLU A 12 16.51 -4.02 -4.10
N ASP A 13 17.45 -4.19 -5.01
CA ASP A 13 17.68 -3.25 -6.12
C ASP A 13 16.48 -3.13 -7.07
N ASP A 14 15.67 -4.18 -7.21
CA ASP A 14 14.45 -4.12 -8.02
C ASP A 14 13.40 -3.15 -7.46
N TYR A 15 13.41 -2.91 -6.16
CA TYR A 15 12.52 -1.93 -5.52
C TYR A 15 13.01 -0.50 -5.73
N ARG A 16 14.33 -0.30 -5.78
CA ARG A 16 14.97 1.02 -5.99
C ARG A 16 14.69 1.58 -7.38
N ASN A 17 14.38 0.71 -8.35
CA ASN A 17 14.09 1.07 -9.74
C ASN A 17 12.59 1.29 -10.01
N ILE A 18 11.74 1.32 -8.98
CA ILE A 18 10.31 1.62 -9.13
C ILE A 18 10.13 3.13 -9.18
N HIS A 19 9.60 3.64 -10.29
CA HIS A 19 9.35 5.08 -10.50
C HIS A 19 7.99 5.29 -11.16
N SER A 20 7.32 6.40 -10.81
CA SER A 20 6.04 6.82 -11.40
C SER A 20 4.98 5.71 -11.37
N LYS A 21 4.87 4.98 -10.27
CA LYS A 21 3.91 3.88 -10.13
C LYS A 21 2.93 4.13 -8.98
N ILE A 22 1.75 3.55 -9.12
CA ILE A 22 0.85 3.36 -7.98
C ILE A 22 1.23 2.03 -7.33
N ILE A 23 1.78 2.10 -6.13
CA ILE A 23 2.15 0.91 -5.36
C ILE A 23 0.96 0.47 -4.54
N ILE A 24 0.56 -0.78 -4.65
CA ILE A 24 -0.47 -1.38 -3.81
C ILE A 24 0.11 -2.50 -2.96
N ALA A 25 -0.40 -2.65 -1.74
CA ALA A 25 -0.03 -3.75 -0.86
C ALA A 25 -1.20 -4.17 0.04
N ASN A 26 -1.16 -5.41 0.55
CA ASN A 26 -1.90 -5.78 1.73
C ASN A 26 -1.36 -5.01 2.95
N HIS A 27 -2.12 -4.95 4.05
CA HIS A 27 -1.80 -4.06 5.17
C HIS A 27 -1.88 -4.81 6.53
N PRO A 28 -1.02 -5.82 6.77
CA PRO A 28 -1.09 -6.61 7.99
C PRO A 28 -0.73 -5.84 9.26
N SER A 29 0.07 -4.75 9.16
CA SER A 29 0.57 -4.04 10.33
C SER A 29 0.56 -2.52 10.20
N LEU A 30 0.80 -1.85 11.32
CA LEU A 30 0.94 -0.39 11.35
C LEU A 30 2.21 0.11 10.66
N LEU A 31 3.24 -0.72 10.50
CA LEU A 31 4.57 -0.32 10.01
C LEU A 31 4.77 -0.55 8.51
N ASP A 32 3.83 -1.16 7.81
CA ASP A 32 3.98 -1.59 6.43
C ASP A 32 4.39 -0.47 5.48
N PHE A 33 3.74 0.69 5.60
CA PHE A 33 4.05 1.84 4.76
C PHE A 33 5.48 2.37 5.00
N VAL A 34 5.98 2.32 6.25
CA VAL A 34 7.34 2.75 6.59
C VAL A 34 8.36 1.84 5.91
N TYR A 35 8.11 0.53 5.94
CA TYR A 35 9.00 -0.43 5.28
C TYR A 35 8.98 -0.28 3.77
N ILE A 36 7.79 -0.15 3.14
CA ILE A 36 7.71 0.07 1.69
C ILE A 36 8.45 1.36 1.31
N MET A 37 8.26 2.47 2.05
CA MET A 37 8.97 3.72 1.80
C MET A 37 10.49 3.61 1.99
N SER A 38 10.95 2.70 2.85
CA SER A 38 12.39 2.43 3.03
C SER A 38 12.99 1.62 1.87
N LEU A 39 12.17 0.85 1.15
CA LEU A 39 12.57 0.03 0.01
C LEU A 39 12.49 0.81 -1.31
N VAL A 40 11.41 1.56 -1.49
CA VAL A 40 11.09 2.25 -2.74
C VAL A 40 11.36 3.75 -2.56
N PRO A 41 12.36 4.31 -3.26
CA PRO A 41 12.68 5.73 -3.14
C PRO A 41 11.56 6.61 -3.71
N ASN A 42 11.58 7.88 -3.33
CA ASN A 42 10.61 8.88 -3.79
C ASN A 42 9.16 8.41 -3.68
N SER A 43 8.81 7.81 -2.55
CA SER A 43 7.46 7.30 -2.29
C SER A 43 6.73 8.14 -1.27
N THR A 44 5.42 8.31 -1.49
CA THR A 44 4.47 8.88 -0.53
C THR A 44 3.32 7.90 -0.31
N CYS A 45 2.58 8.05 0.77
CA CYS A 45 1.45 7.18 1.09
C CYS A 45 0.17 7.99 1.28
N ILE A 46 -0.95 7.49 0.79
CA ILE A 46 -2.26 8.05 1.12
C ILE A 46 -2.68 7.57 2.51
N VAL A 47 -2.86 8.52 3.43
CA VAL A 47 -3.25 8.23 4.81
C VAL A 47 -4.60 8.86 5.16
N ARG A 48 -5.30 8.26 6.12
CA ARG A 48 -6.55 8.84 6.63
C ARG A 48 -6.28 10.14 7.36
N GLY A 49 -7.11 11.16 7.10
CA GLY A 49 -7.02 12.48 7.73
C GLY A 49 -7.06 12.46 9.26
N GLY A 50 -7.66 11.44 9.89
CA GLY A 50 -7.65 11.27 11.35
C GLY A 50 -6.25 11.16 11.97
N LEU A 51 -5.27 10.66 11.21
CA LEU A 51 -3.87 10.57 11.66
C LEU A 51 -3.21 11.94 11.82
N THR A 52 -3.69 12.96 11.15
CA THR A 52 -3.19 14.35 11.30
C THR A 52 -3.50 14.96 12.67
N LYS A 53 -4.36 14.32 13.46
CA LYS A 53 -4.71 14.74 14.83
C LYS A 53 -3.83 14.08 15.89
N THR A 54 -2.89 13.21 15.49
CA THR A 54 -1.96 12.53 16.39
C THR A 54 -0.66 13.33 16.60
N PRO A 55 0.19 13.00 17.57
CA PRO A 55 1.51 13.60 17.74
C PRO A 55 2.41 13.51 16.49
N LEU A 56 2.14 12.55 15.61
CA LEU A 56 2.86 12.35 14.34
C LEU A 56 2.45 13.33 13.21
N ARG A 57 1.53 14.27 13.51
CA ARG A 57 0.97 15.21 12.52
C ARG A 57 2.03 15.96 11.68
N GLY A 58 3.18 16.28 12.27
CA GLY A 58 4.24 17.02 11.57
C GLY A 58 4.84 16.19 10.42
N VAL A 59 5.19 14.95 10.71
CA VAL A 59 5.72 14.00 9.72
C VAL A 59 4.66 13.67 8.67
N ILE A 60 3.42 13.45 9.10
CA ILE A 60 2.31 13.11 8.19
C ILE A 60 2.05 14.23 7.19
N LYS A 61 2.06 15.49 7.63
CA LYS A 61 1.85 16.64 6.72
C LYS A 61 2.95 16.82 5.68
N GLN A 62 4.17 16.40 5.99
CA GLN A 62 5.32 16.59 5.09
C GLN A 62 5.53 15.40 4.15
N ALA A 63 5.18 14.19 4.58
CA ALA A 63 5.52 12.96 3.86
C ALA A 63 4.32 12.24 3.24
N TYR A 64 3.08 12.69 3.50
CA TYR A 64 1.88 11.93 3.13
C TYR A 64 0.80 12.79 2.50
N ILE A 65 0.06 12.19 1.57
CA ILE A 65 -1.19 12.72 1.04
C ILE A 65 -2.30 12.37 2.05
N THR A 66 -3.01 13.38 2.55
CA THR A 66 -4.13 13.14 3.48
C THR A 66 -5.45 13.12 2.74
N ASN A 67 -6.30 12.14 3.00
CA ASN A 67 -7.65 12.07 2.43
C ASN A 67 -8.66 13.01 3.16
N THR A 68 -8.23 14.24 3.44
CA THR A 68 -9.09 15.28 4.01
C THR A 68 -9.72 16.17 2.96
N THR A 69 -9.25 16.09 1.73
CA THR A 69 -9.71 16.80 0.56
C THR A 69 -10.72 15.95 -0.24
N THR A 70 -11.27 16.50 -1.32
CA THR A 70 -12.12 15.73 -2.23
C THR A 70 -11.32 14.60 -2.90
N PHE A 71 -12.01 13.59 -3.43
CA PHE A 71 -11.35 12.52 -4.17
C PHE A 71 -10.65 13.07 -5.43
N GLU A 72 -11.26 14.05 -6.07
CA GLU A 72 -10.74 14.73 -7.25
C GLU A 72 -9.42 15.47 -6.94
N ASP A 73 -9.37 16.24 -5.85
CA ASP A 73 -8.14 16.93 -5.41
C ASP A 73 -7.02 15.94 -5.11
N MET A 74 -7.38 14.80 -4.50
CA MET A 74 -6.42 13.73 -4.22
C MET A 74 -5.87 13.11 -5.50
N CYS A 75 -6.71 12.92 -6.53
CA CYS A 75 -6.27 12.45 -7.85
C CYS A 75 -5.30 13.43 -8.51
N VAL A 76 -5.61 14.73 -8.45
CA VAL A 76 -4.74 15.78 -8.99
C VAL A 76 -3.38 15.79 -8.30
N GLU A 77 -3.37 15.68 -6.97
CA GLU A 77 -2.11 15.64 -6.20
C GLU A 77 -1.28 14.38 -6.51
N CYS A 78 -1.93 13.21 -6.60
CA CYS A 78 -1.27 11.96 -7.00
C CYS A 78 -0.65 12.09 -8.40
N LYS A 79 -1.40 12.65 -9.35
CA LYS A 79 -0.90 12.84 -10.72
C LYS A 79 0.31 13.75 -10.75
N LYS A 80 0.28 14.88 -10.06
CA LYS A 80 1.41 15.79 -9.96
C LYS A 80 2.66 15.08 -9.45
N LEU A 81 2.53 14.27 -8.41
CA LEU A 81 3.65 13.53 -7.83
C LEU A 81 4.18 12.46 -8.77
N THR A 82 3.31 11.70 -9.43
CA THR A 82 3.73 10.66 -10.39
C THR A 82 4.37 11.25 -11.64
N ASP A 83 3.91 12.41 -12.11
CA ASP A 83 4.55 13.15 -13.22
C ASP A 83 5.97 13.64 -12.86
N MET A 84 6.24 13.85 -11.57
CA MET A 84 7.58 14.19 -11.04
C MET A 84 8.47 12.96 -10.78
N GLY A 85 8.01 11.75 -11.11
CA GLY A 85 8.76 10.51 -10.89
C GLY A 85 8.53 9.85 -9.52
N CYS A 86 7.65 10.43 -8.68
CA CYS A 86 7.34 9.86 -7.38
C CYS A 86 6.39 8.66 -7.49
N ASN A 87 6.44 7.81 -6.48
CA ASN A 87 5.52 6.67 -6.33
C ASN A 87 4.46 6.99 -5.27
N VAL A 88 3.24 6.50 -5.45
CA VAL A 88 2.15 6.67 -4.49
C VAL A 88 1.73 5.32 -3.93
N ILE A 89 1.88 5.13 -2.63
CA ILE A 89 1.50 3.90 -1.91
C ILE A 89 0.04 4.00 -1.49
N ILE A 90 -0.73 3.00 -1.86
CA ILE A 90 -2.15 2.89 -1.52
C ILE A 90 -2.42 1.49 -0.99
N PHE A 91 -3.05 1.39 0.18
CA PHE A 91 -3.59 0.13 0.69
C PHE A 91 -5.05 0.01 0.24
N PRO A 92 -5.37 -0.82 -0.76
CA PRO A 92 -6.69 -0.81 -1.40
C PRO A 92 -7.82 -1.30 -0.48
N GLU A 93 -7.49 -2.01 0.57
CA GLU A 93 -8.44 -2.38 1.63
C GLU A 93 -8.95 -1.15 2.41
N GLY A 94 -8.18 -0.06 2.43
CA GLY A 94 -8.48 1.18 3.19
C GLY A 94 -8.47 1.00 4.70
N THR A 95 -8.02 -0.14 5.20
CA THR A 95 -7.82 -0.48 6.61
C THR A 95 -6.78 -1.59 6.69
N ARG A 96 -6.25 -1.87 7.87
CA ARG A 96 -5.34 -3.01 8.06
C ARG A 96 -6.03 -4.34 7.74
N THR A 97 -5.30 -5.24 7.08
CA THR A 97 -5.73 -6.61 6.76
C THR A 97 -6.07 -7.33 8.08
N PRO A 98 -7.24 -7.95 8.22
CA PRO A 98 -7.56 -8.71 9.42
C PRO A 98 -6.70 -9.98 9.49
N ARG A 99 -6.37 -10.43 10.71
CA ARG A 99 -5.63 -11.66 10.93
C ARG A 99 -6.35 -12.90 10.40
N HIS A 100 -7.67 -12.87 10.47
CA HIS A 100 -8.56 -13.92 9.93
C HIS A 100 -9.59 -13.27 8.99
N GLY A 101 -9.74 -13.84 7.80
CA GLY A 101 -10.64 -13.33 6.78
C GLY A 101 -9.97 -12.31 5.85
N LYS A 102 -10.78 -11.70 4.99
CA LYS A 102 -10.33 -10.76 3.93
C LYS A 102 -11.17 -9.48 3.99
N ASN A 103 -10.57 -8.36 3.67
CA ASN A 103 -11.30 -7.12 3.41
C ASN A 103 -11.61 -7.01 1.90
N ASN A 104 -12.72 -6.40 1.56
CA ASN A 104 -13.02 -6.05 0.17
C ASN A 104 -12.15 -4.86 -0.26
N TYR A 105 -11.62 -4.93 -1.46
CA TYR A 105 -10.85 -3.85 -2.06
C TYR A 105 -11.74 -2.69 -2.50
N LYS A 106 -11.28 -1.48 -2.25
CA LYS A 106 -11.97 -0.25 -2.66
C LYS A 106 -11.45 0.20 -4.01
N LYS A 107 -12.35 0.72 -4.85
CA LYS A 107 -12.03 1.20 -6.20
C LYS A 107 -11.11 2.44 -6.24
N GLY A 108 -10.82 3.06 -5.09
CA GLY A 108 -10.03 4.28 -5.02
C GLY A 108 -8.64 4.14 -5.61
N ALA A 109 -7.91 3.06 -5.31
CA ALA A 109 -6.58 2.81 -5.87
C ALA A 109 -6.60 2.66 -7.40
N ALA A 110 -7.58 1.90 -7.92
CA ALA A 110 -7.74 1.73 -9.37
C ALA A 110 -8.10 3.03 -10.07
N ARG A 111 -9.02 3.82 -9.52
CA ARG A 111 -9.40 5.13 -10.08
C ARG A 111 -8.22 6.11 -10.09
N ILE A 112 -7.41 6.14 -9.04
CA ILE A 112 -6.20 6.97 -8.99
C ILE A 112 -5.20 6.51 -10.06
N ALA A 113 -4.94 5.21 -10.19
CA ALA A 113 -4.02 4.68 -11.20
C ALA A 113 -4.44 5.05 -12.62
N LEU A 114 -5.73 4.89 -12.94
CA LEU A 114 -6.31 5.26 -14.23
C LEU A 114 -6.24 6.78 -14.48
N TYR A 115 -6.56 7.60 -13.48
CA TYR A 115 -6.47 9.06 -13.58
C TYR A 115 -5.04 9.53 -13.79
N CYS A 116 -4.08 8.96 -13.06
CA CYS A 116 -2.66 9.30 -13.18
C CYS A 116 -2.05 8.79 -14.49
N GLY A 117 -2.65 7.81 -15.13
CA GLY A 117 -2.03 7.14 -16.29
C GLY A 117 -0.82 6.28 -15.90
N CYS A 118 -0.81 5.73 -14.68
CA CYS A 118 0.31 5.00 -14.12
C CYS A 118 -0.01 3.54 -13.91
N ASP A 119 0.91 2.66 -14.30
CA ASP A 119 0.82 1.24 -13.97
C ASP A 119 0.83 1.01 -12.46
N VAL A 120 0.33 -0.14 -12.07
CA VAL A 120 0.25 -0.54 -10.68
C VAL A 120 1.35 -1.55 -10.37
N GLN A 121 2.12 -1.29 -9.32
CA GLN A 121 3.12 -2.21 -8.78
C GLN A 121 2.59 -2.84 -7.49
N PRO A 122 2.15 -4.10 -7.52
CA PRO A 122 1.78 -4.80 -6.31
C PRO A 122 3.00 -5.25 -5.51
N ILE A 123 2.92 -5.13 -4.19
CA ILE A 123 3.91 -5.65 -3.23
C ILE A 123 3.14 -6.44 -2.17
N PHE A 124 3.44 -7.73 -2.03
CA PHE A 124 2.86 -8.55 -0.98
C PHE A 124 3.73 -8.52 0.27
N ILE A 125 3.10 -8.42 1.44
CA ILE A 125 3.74 -8.40 2.76
C ILE A 125 3.31 -9.65 3.52
N GLY A 126 4.23 -10.58 3.65
CA GLY A 126 4.09 -11.82 4.40
C GLY A 126 4.94 -11.85 5.65
N GLY A 127 5.26 -13.07 6.10
CA GLY A 127 6.10 -13.35 7.27
C GLY A 127 5.30 -13.72 8.50
N SER A 128 5.85 -13.49 9.70
CA SER A 128 5.22 -13.91 10.96
C SER A 128 3.98 -13.09 11.33
N ASP A 129 3.24 -13.55 12.34
CA ASP A 129 2.11 -12.78 12.90
C ASP A 129 2.59 -11.44 13.50
N LYS A 130 1.89 -10.37 13.15
CA LYS A 130 2.16 -9.00 13.58
C LYS A 130 1.32 -8.61 14.82
N TYR A 131 1.12 -9.55 15.77
CA TYR A 131 0.33 -9.26 16.98
C TYR A 131 0.87 -8.03 17.73
N GLY A 132 -0.02 -7.12 18.08
CA GLY A 132 0.30 -5.82 18.65
C GLY A 132 0.42 -4.68 17.63
N LEU A 133 0.64 -5.01 16.34
CA LEU A 133 0.67 -4.06 15.23
C LEU A 133 -0.51 -4.23 14.28
N GLY A 134 -1.26 -5.32 14.42
CA GLY A 134 -2.40 -5.69 13.58
C GLY A 134 -3.66 -4.88 13.89
N LYS A 135 -4.74 -5.19 13.15
CA LYS A 135 -6.05 -4.56 13.32
C LYS A 135 -6.69 -5.01 14.62
N HIS A 136 -7.14 -4.06 15.42
CA HIS A 136 -7.79 -4.29 16.73
C HIS A 136 -6.90 -4.89 17.82
N ASP A 137 -5.60 -5.00 17.60
CA ASP A 137 -4.69 -5.43 18.65
C ASP A 137 -4.64 -4.38 19.78
N PRO A 138 -4.52 -4.81 21.04
CA PRO A 138 -4.43 -3.89 22.16
C PRO A 138 -3.19 -3.00 22.04
N LEU A 139 -3.32 -1.72 22.40
CA LEU A 139 -2.18 -0.81 22.52
C LEU A 139 -1.17 -1.40 23.52
N TRP A 140 0.10 -1.33 23.17
CA TRP A 140 1.22 -1.83 23.99
C TRP A 140 1.32 -3.37 24.07
N SER A 141 0.51 -4.12 23.31
CA SER A 141 0.75 -5.55 23.14
C SER A 141 1.86 -5.80 22.10
N TYR A 142 2.51 -6.94 22.20
CA TYR A 142 3.49 -7.40 21.22
C TYR A 142 3.54 -8.93 21.19
N ASN A 143 4.09 -9.48 20.11
CA ASN A 143 4.28 -10.92 20.02
C ASN A 143 5.42 -11.35 20.93
N HIS A 144 5.12 -12.20 21.92
CA HIS A 144 6.08 -12.76 22.86
C HIS A 144 6.68 -14.10 22.38
N VAL A 145 6.08 -14.70 21.37
CA VAL A 145 6.41 -16.07 20.93
C VAL A 145 7.48 -16.04 19.84
N GLU A 146 7.33 -15.13 18.90
CA GLU A 146 8.22 -15.03 17.74
C GLU A 146 8.52 -13.56 17.39
N PRO A 147 9.69 -13.30 16.79
CA PRO A 147 10.01 -11.96 16.28
C PRO A 147 9.13 -11.61 15.09
N TYR A 148 8.91 -10.30 14.87
CA TYR A 148 8.22 -9.82 13.68
C TYR A 148 9.09 -10.04 12.44
N LEU A 149 8.72 -10.97 11.60
CA LEU A 149 9.31 -11.19 10.29
C LEU A 149 8.46 -10.47 9.25
N TYR A 150 9.08 -9.57 8.49
CA TYR A 150 8.49 -8.96 7.30
C TYR A 150 9.14 -9.54 6.06
N ASP A 151 8.36 -10.20 5.25
CA ASP A 151 8.77 -10.76 3.95
C ASP A 151 8.09 -9.96 2.84
N PHE A 152 8.88 -9.21 2.05
CA PHE A 152 8.38 -8.38 0.97
C PHE A 152 8.60 -9.08 -0.36
N LYS A 153 7.51 -9.29 -1.10
CA LYS A 153 7.51 -9.92 -2.41
C LYS A 153 6.99 -8.91 -3.46
N LYS A 154 7.86 -8.50 -4.36
CA LYS A 154 7.46 -7.70 -5.52
C LYS A 154 6.75 -8.61 -6.52
N LEU A 155 5.52 -8.26 -6.89
CA LEU A 155 4.71 -9.01 -7.83
C LEU A 155 4.77 -8.38 -9.23
N PRO A 156 4.34 -9.09 -10.28
CA PRO A 156 4.31 -8.53 -11.63
C PRO A 156 3.50 -7.23 -11.71
N VAL A 157 4.00 -6.27 -12.47
CA VAL A 157 3.33 -5.00 -12.74
C VAL A 157 1.99 -5.25 -13.43
N ILE A 158 0.94 -4.57 -13.01
CA ILE A 158 -0.34 -4.53 -13.70
C ILE A 158 -0.33 -3.30 -14.61
N SER A 159 -0.29 -3.52 -15.93
CA SER A 159 -0.37 -2.42 -16.88
C SER A 159 -1.78 -1.85 -16.94
N ILE A 160 -1.89 -0.52 -16.96
CA ILE A 160 -3.18 0.14 -17.15
C ILE A 160 -3.61 0.19 -18.62
N ASP A 161 -2.72 -0.11 -19.56
CA ASP A 161 -3.01 -0.08 -20.99
C ASP A 161 -4.17 -1.00 -21.38
N GLU A 162 -4.30 -2.13 -20.66
CA GLU A 162 -5.41 -3.08 -20.86
C GLU A 162 -6.81 -2.50 -20.55
N TYR A 163 -6.86 -1.34 -19.89
CA TYR A 163 -8.10 -0.72 -19.40
C TYR A 163 -8.46 0.59 -20.12
N LYS A 164 -7.60 1.09 -21.01
CA LYS A 164 -7.73 2.42 -21.64
C LYS A 164 -9.00 2.58 -22.50
N ASP A 165 -9.41 1.49 -23.17
CA ASP A 165 -10.57 1.50 -24.06
C ASP A 165 -11.90 1.24 -23.34
N LEU A 166 -11.87 1.07 -22.01
CA LEU A 166 -13.04 0.82 -21.20
C LEU A 166 -13.59 2.12 -20.61
N SER A 167 -14.91 2.17 -20.40
CA SER A 167 -15.48 3.26 -19.60
C SER A 167 -14.92 3.25 -18.18
N GLU A 168 -14.73 4.44 -17.57
CA GLU A 168 -14.10 4.59 -16.24
C GLU A 168 -14.68 3.66 -15.17
N PRO A 169 -16.01 3.49 -15.01
CA PRO A 169 -16.57 2.59 -14.01
C PRO A 169 -16.21 1.11 -14.23
N ILE A 170 -16.12 0.68 -15.49
CA ILE A 170 -15.76 -0.70 -15.88
C ILE A 170 -14.26 -0.90 -15.68
N ALA A 171 -13.44 0.02 -16.15
CA ALA A 171 -11.99 0.01 -15.98
C ALA A 171 -11.61 -0.08 -14.50
N ALA A 172 -12.18 0.81 -13.66
CA ALA A 172 -11.92 0.84 -12.22
C ALA A 172 -12.35 -0.46 -11.53
N LYS A 173 -13.48 -1.05 -11.93
CA LYS A 173 -13.92 -2.33 -11.38
C LYS A 173 -12.95 -3.45 -11.73
N ARG A 174 -12.66 -3.63 -13.03
CA ARG A 174 -11.80 -4.72 -13.51
C ARG A 174 -10.37 -4.61 -12.95
N LEU A 175 -9.83 -3.38 -12.91
CA LEU A 175 -8.50 -3.16 -12.32
C LEU A 175 -8.50 -3.46 -10.83
N THR A 176 -9.56 -3.11 -10.08
CA THR A 176 -9.71 -3.47 -8.66
C THR A 176 -9.76 -4.98 -8.47
N ASP A 177 -10.57 -5.68 -9.27
CA ASP A 177 -10.69 -7.14 -9.23
C ASP A 177 -9.31 -7.81 -9.51
N LYS A 178 -8.54 -7.26 -10.45
CA LYS A 178 -7.17 -7.73 -10.76
C LYS A 178 -6.19 -7.50 -9.63
N MET A 179 -6.22 -6.31 -9.00
CA MET A 179 -5.40 -5.99 -7.83
C MET A 179 -5.67 -6.96 -6.68
N GLU A 180 -6.95 -7.22 -6.41
CA GLU A 180 -7.39 -8.15 -5.36
C GLU A 180 -6.95 -9.57 -5.66
N GLN A 181 -7.12 -10.05 -6.90
CA GLN A 181 -6.68 -11.37 -7.33
C GLN A 181 -5.18 -11.55 -7.12
N VAL A 182 -4.35 -10.60 -7.59
CA VAL A 182 -2.89 -10.71 -7.54
C VAL A 182 -2.38 -10.75 -6.11
N LEU A 183 -2.89 -9.89 -5.22
CA LEU A 183 -2.45 -9.86 -3.82
C LEU A 183 -2.99 -11.06 -3.02
N ASN A 184 -4.22 -11.51 -3.27
CA ASN A 184 -4.76 -12.70 -2.61
C ASN A 184 -4.02 -13.98 -3.02
N SER A 185 -3.73 -14.16 -4.32
CA SER A 185 -2.97 -15.33 -4.79
C SER A 185 -1.57 -15.39 -4.19
N ALA A 186 -0.91 -14.24 -4.00
CA ALA A 186 0.38 -14.20 -3.32
C ALA A 186 0.29 -14.59 -1.83
N GLY A 187 -0.86 -14.37 -1.20
CA GLY A 187 -1.12 -14.77 0.19
C GLY A 187 -1.45 -16.25 0.37
N ASP A 188 -1.93 -16.92 -0.66
CA ASP A 188 -2.24 -18.35 -0.61
C ASP A 188 -0.95 -19.22 -0.56
N ASP A 189 0.22 -18.65 -0.86
CA ASP A 189 1.55 -19.27 -0.76
C ASP A 189 2.15 -19.17 0.68
N TYR A 190 1.45 -18.52 1.63
CA TYR A 190 1.84 -18.31 3.03
C TYR A 190 0.81 -18.90 3.99
#